data_502aed22a291ef2bc3db206eec84bc34
#
_entry.id   502aed22a291ef2bc3db206eec84bc34
#
_cell.length_a   1.000
_cell.length_b   1.000
_cell.length_c   1.000
_cell.angle_alpha   90.00
_cell.angle_beta   90.00
_cell.angle_gamma   90.00
#
_symmetry.space_group_name_H-M   'P 1'
#
loop_
_entity.id
_entity.type
_entity.pdbx_description
1 polymer ?
#
loop_
_entity_poly.entity_id
_entity_poly.type
_entity_poly.pdbx_seq_one_letter_code
_entity_poly.pdbx_strand_id
1 'polypeptide(L)'
;VSEHIRVVAIGDEEMVACGGTHPSTAGQLGLVKIVSVAPARGKMRVGFIAGGRALRDYAVCYRSAHAAAELFSTRVENLESSVRTLQDRLREAESEHSTLREESLMRSLEAELSDAPVVCGGKIIARFVNADAQIMRACASALIKNSGVIALLGVLNGERATYVFARSADVDCDMGALLRAAAVSLGGKGGGKPDYAQGGGPKAMLDRAKELIWEK
;
A
#
# COMPACT_ATOMS: atom_id res chain seq x y z
N VAL A 1 -59.08 -12.08 6.45
CA VAL A 1 -58.56 -12.43 7.79
C VAL A 1 -59.26 -13.70 8.17
N SER A 2 -58.56 -14.83 8.41
CA SER A 2 -59.18 -16.08 8.80
C SER A 2 -59.70 -15.94 10.23
N GLU A 3 -60.85 -16.54 10.52
CA GLU A 3 -61.49 -16.50 11.84
C GLU A 3 -60.67 -17.19 12.96
N HIS A 4 -59.63 -17.93 12.62
CA HIS A 4 -58.77 -18.63 13.56
C HIS A 4 -57.31 -18.15 13.46
N ILE A 5 -56.82 -17.51 14.52
CA ILE A 5 -55.44 -17.09 14.66
C ILE A 5 -54.71 -18.16 15.52
N ARG A 6 -53.66 -18.77 14.93
CA ARG A 6 -52.78 -19.65 15.70
C ARG A 6 -51.83 -18.83 16.55
N VAL A 7 -51.82 -19.02 17.84
CA VAL A 7 -50.90 -18.44 18.79
C VAL A 7 -49.93 -19.51 19.29
N VAL A 8 -48.65 -19.20 19.28
CA VAL A 8 -47.58 -19.99 19.84
C VAL A 8 -47.15 -19.37 21.14
N ALA A 9 -47.28 -20.13 22.23
CA ALA A 9 -46.83 -19.76 23.57
C ALA A 9 -45.47 -20.40 23.87
N ILE A 10 -44.53 -19.62 24.42
CA ILE A 10 -43.23 -20.09 24.89
C ILE A 10 -43.22 -19.96 26.41
N GLY A 11 -43.61 -21.07 27.11
CA GLY A 11 -43.86 -20.99 28.52
C GLY A 11 -44.91 -19.94 28.85
N ASP A 12 -44.74 -19.25 29.96
CA ASP A 12 -45.59 -18.13 30.41
C ASP A 12 -45.00 -16.77 29.99
N GLU A 13 -43.89 -16.73 29.24
CA GLU A 13 -43.11 -15.52 28.98
C GLU A 13 -43.52 -14.79 27.70
N GLU A 14 -43.87 -15.50 26.65
CA GLU A 14 -44.18 -14.89 25.35
C GLU A 14 -45.30 -15.63 24.60
N MET A 15 -46.21 -14.86 24.02
CA MET A 15 -47.25 -15.33 23.12
C MET A 15 -47.21 -14.56 21.80
N VAL A 16 -47.03 -15.26 20.71
CA VAL A 16 -46.90 -14.66 19.36
C VAL A 16 -47.83 -15.34 18.36
N ALA A 17 -48.58 -14.57 17.59
CA ALA A 17 -49.32 -15.11 16.45
C ALA A 17 -48.37 -15.60 15.37
N CYS A 18 -48.32 -16.90 15.09
CA CYS A 18 -47.40 -17.49 14.15
C CYS A 18 -47.96 -18.69 13.42
N GLY A 19 -47.95 -18.66 12.09
CA GLY A 19 -48.34 -19.78 11.20
C GLY A 19 -47.19 -20.74 10.87
N GLY A 20 -45.96 -20.50 11.36
CA GLY A 20 -44.77 -21.30 11.04
C GLY A 20 -44.71 -22.63 11.83
N THR A 21 -43.72 -23.45 11.51
CA THR A 21 -43.39 -24.67 12.25
C THR A 21 -42.48 -24.34 13.42
N HIS A 22 -42.73 -24.97 14.56
CA HIS A 22 -41.96 -24.78 15.78
C HIS A 22 -41.48 -26.11 16.33
N PRO A 23 -40.28 -26.18 16.95
CA PRO A 23 -39.89 -27.34 17.74
C PRO A 23 -40.77 -27.47 19.00
N SER A 24 -40.93 -28.67 19.53
CA SER A 24 -41.72 -28.91 20.72
C SER A 24 -41.03 -28.42 21.99
N THR A 25 -39.72 -28.37 22.02
CA THR A 25 -38.91 -27.89 23.14
C THR A 25 -37.72 -27.08 22.65
N ALA A 26 -37.26 -26.12 23.45
CA ALA A 26 -36.06 -25.32 23.14
C ALA A 26 -34.79 -26.19 22.95
N GLY A 27 -34.71 -27.34 23.68
CA GLY A 27 -33.60 -28.27 23.52
C GLY A 27 -33.44 -28.87 22.13
N GLN A 28 -34.53 -28.96 21.35
CA GLN A 28 -34.48 -29.45 19.96
C GLN A 28 -33.76 -28.48 19.00
N LEU A 29 -33.57 -27.22 19.38
CA LEU A 29 -32.78 -26.24 18.60
C LEU A 29 -31.28 -26.62 18.54
N GLY A 30 -30.80 -27.34 19.56
CA GLY A 30 -29.38 -27.69 19.68
C GLY A 30 -28.48 -26.44 19.85
N LEU A 31 -27.32 -26.48 19.24
CA LEU A 31 -26.37 -25.36 19.29
C LEU A 31 -26.93 -24.09 18.62
N VAL A 32 -26.88 -22.97 19.34
CA VAL A 32 -27.20 -21.64 18.79
C VAL A 32 -25.91 -20.81 18.76
N LYS A 33 -25.61 -20.23 17.62
CA LYS A 33 -24.42 -19.37 17.42
C LYS A 33 -24.84 -18.00 16.91
N ILE A 34 -24.41 -16.95 17.60
CA ILE A 34 -24.52 -15.57 17.10
C ILE A 34 -23.44 -15.37 16.03
N VAL A 35 -23.84 -14.96 14.82
CA VAL A 35 -22.95 -14.75 13.67
C VAL A 35 -22.75 -13.28 13.33
N SER A 36 -23.65 -12.39 13.74
CA SER A 36 -23.50 -10.95 13.54
C SER A 36 -24.28 -10.15 14.55
N VAL A 37 -23.75 -8.99 14.89
CA VAL A 37 -24.44 -7.95 15.67
C VAL A 37 -24.19 -6.62 14.97
N ALA A 38 -25.24 -5.90 14.60
CA ALA A 38 -25.13 -4.64 13.87
C ALA A 38 -26.19 -3.64 14.33
N PRO A 39 -25.89 -2.33 14.38
CA PRO A 39 -26.88 -1.29 14.63
C PRO A 39 -27.95 -1.27 13.54
N ALA A 40 -29.23 -1.13 13.92
CA ALA A 40 -30.34 -1.03 12.99
C ALA A 40 -31.45 -0.12 13.55
N ARG A 41 -31.61 1.08 12.99
CA ARG A 41 -32.70 2.03 13.32
C ARG A 41 -32.88 2.26 14.84
N GLY A 42 -31.79 2.57 15.55
CA GLY A 42 -31.81 2.80 17.00
C GLY A 42 -31.92 1.51 17.86
N LYS A 43 -31.87 0.33 17.24
CA LYS A 43 -31.86 -0.98 17.86
C LYS A 43 -30.65 -1.79 17.39
N MET A 44 -30.43 -2.96 17.98
CA MET A 44 -29.42 -3.90 17.52
C MET A 44 -30.09 -5.03 16.72
N ARG A 45 -29.52 -5.33 15.55
CA ARG A 45 -29.88 -6.53 14.78
C ARG A 45 -28.90 -7.63 15.12
N VAL A 46 -29.41 -8.72 15.65
CA VAL A 46 -28.62 -9.92 15.96
C VAL A 46 -28.93 -10.98 14.90
N GLY A 47 -27.91 -11.42 14.16
CA GLY A 47 -27.99 -12.58 13.27
C GLY A 47 -27.50 -13.81 14.00
N PHE A 48 -28.25 -14.91 13.92
CA PHE A 48 -27.86 -16.16 14.52
C PHE A 48 -28.20 -17.37 13.63
N ILE A 49 -27.55 -18.48 13.88
CA ILE A 49 -27.81 -19.77 13.27
C ILE A 49 -27.96 -20.82 14.37
N ALA A 50 -28.77 -21.86 14.11
CA ALA A 50 -29.07 -22.90 15.11
C ALA A 50 -29.01 -24.30 14.48
N GLY A 51 -28.89 -25.30 15.35
CA GLY A 51 -28.93 -26.71 15.01
C GLY A 51 -27.85 -27.14 14.02
N GLY A 52 -28.20 -27.95 13.05
CA GLY A 52 -27.27 -28.47 12.04
C GLY A 52 -26.57 -27.40 11.21
N ARG A 53 -27.15 -26.19 11.09
CA ARG A 53 -26.46 -25.06 10.42
C ARG A 53 -25.29 -24.55 11.26
N ALA A 54 -25.49 -24.39 12.56
CA ALA A 54 -24.45 -23.98 13.50
C ALA A 54 -23.31 -25.00 13.58
N LEU A 55 -23.64 -26.28 13.56
CA LEU A 55 -22.63 -27.36 13.56
C LEU A 55 -21.82 -27.39 12.26
N ARG A 56 -22.46 -27.21 11.11
CA ARG A 56 -21.76 -27.13 9.83
C ARG A 56 -20.81 -25.90 9.74
N ASP A 57 -21.29 -24.76 10.21
CA ASP A 57 -20.48 -23.53 10.27
C ASP A 57 -19.27 -23.71 11.19
N TYR A 58 -19.47 -24.28 12.36
CA TYR A 58 -18.38 -24.65 13.27
C TYR A 58 -17.36 -25.57 12.60
N ALA A 59 -17.81 -26.61 11.90
CA ALA A 59 -16.93 -27.56 11.21
C ALA A 59 -16.09 -26.89 10.09
N VAL A 60 -16.66 -25.90 9.39
CA VAL A 60 -15.92 -25.12 8.40
C VAL A 60 -14.87 -24.25 9.08
N CYS A 61 -15.24 -23.47 10.09
CA CYS A 61 -14.31 -22.65 10.86
C CYS A 61 -13.17 -23.47 11.47
N TYR A 62 -13.50 -24.62 12.07
CA TYR A 62 -12.53 -25.53 12.66
C TYR A 62 -11.50 -26.00 11.63
N ARG A 63 -11.97 -26.53 10.49
CA ARG A 63 -11.06 -27.00 9.42
C ARG A 63 -10.18 -25.89 8.88
N SER A 64 -10.75 -24.70 8.66
CA SER A 64 -10.00 -23.56 8.16
C SER A 64 -8.93 -23.09 9.14
N ALA A 65 -9.25 -23.03 10.43
CA ALA A 65 -8.30 -22.67 11.47
C ALA A 65 -7.16 -23.69 11.59
N HIS A 66 -7.48 -24.99 11.54
CA HIS A 66 -6.46 -26.04 11.57
C HIS A 66 -5.57 -26.01 10.32
N ALA A 67 -6.15 -25.90 9.13
CA ALA A 67 -5.36 -25.78 7.91
C ALA A 67 -4.43 -24.56 7.92
N ALA A 68 -4.89 -23.42 8.44
CA ALA A 68 -4.05 -22.24 8.61
C ALA A 68 -2.93 -22.49 9.65
N ALA A 69 -3.24 -23.13 10.77
CA ALA A 69 -2.24 -23.45 11.80
C ALA A 69 -1.15 -24.41 11.29
N GLU A 70 -1.52 -25.36 10.44
CA GLU A 70 -0.55 -26.27 9.77
C GLU A 70 0.45 -25.50 8.90
N LEU A 71 0.02 -24.47 8.15
CA LEU A 71 0.94 -23.64 7.36
C LEU A 71 1.99 -22.94 8.23
N PHE A 72 1.66 -22.64 9.48
CA PHE A 72 2.59 -22.05 10.45
C PHE A 72 3.28 -23.08 11.33
N SER A 73 3.06 -24.39 11.12
CA SER A 73 3.55 -25.45 11.99
C SER A 73 3.25 -25.21 13.47
N THR A 74 2.05 -24.74 13.77
CA THR A 74 1.61 -24.32 15.10
C THR A 74 0.23 -24.92 15.47
N ARG A 75 -0.24 -24.65 16.68
CA ARG A 75 -1.59 -24.95 17.11
C ARG A 75 -2.53 -23.78 16.84
N VAL A 76 -3.84 -24.04 16.76
CA VAL A 76 -4.86 -23.01 16.50
C VAL A 76 -4.80 -21.88 17.53
N GLU A 77 -4.53 -22.19 18.80
CA GLU A 77 -4.44 -21.22 19.89
C GLU A 77 -3.30 -20.20 19.69
N ASN A 78 -2.25 -20.60 18.98
CA ASN A 78 -1.07 -19.77 18.71
C ASN A 78 -1.08 -19.14 17.29
N LEU A 79 -2.14 -19.36 16.51
CA LEU A 79 -2.22 -18.90 15.14
C LEU A 79 -2.11 -17.36 15.04
N GLU A 80 -2.81 -16.64 15.92
CA GLU A 80 -2.77 -15.19 15.94
C GLU A 80 -1.34 -14.67 16.17
N SER A 81 -0.65 -15.21 17.15
CA SER A 81 0.74 -14.80 17.45
C SER A 81 1.69 -15.14 16.30
N SER A 82 1.50 -16.27 15.64
CA SER A 82 2.30 -16.67 14.47
C SER A 82 2.07 -15.73 13.29
N VAL A 83 0.83 -15.32 13.03
CA VAL A 83 0.51 -14.33 11.98
C VAL A 83 1.13 -12.98 12.30
N ARG A 84 1.03 -12.49 13.54
CA ARG A 84 1.68 -11.24 13.98
C ARG A 84 3.19 -11.29 13.77
N THR A 85 3.82 -12.37 14.19
CA THR A 85 5.28 -12.56 13.99
C THR A 85 5.65 -12.54 12.51
N LEU A 86 4.85 -13.16 11.64
CA LEU A 86 5.10 -13.10 10.20
C LEU A 86 4.95 -11.68 9.64
N GLN A 87 3.94 -10.94 10.09
CA GLN A 87 3.76 -9.54 9.67
C GLN A 87 4.94 -8.66 10.09
N ASP A 88 5.45 -8.85 11.30
CA ASP A 88 6.60 -8.08 11.79
C ASP A 88 7.87 -8.42 11.02
N ARG A 89 8.14 -9.71 10.78
CA ARG A 89 9.27 -10.15 9.93
C ARG A 89 9.17 -9.64 8.49
N LEU A 90 7.97 -9.60 7.93
CA LEU A 90 7.77 -9.05 6.59
C LEU A 90 8.12 -7.56 6.55
N ARG A 91 7.64 -6.77 7.52
CA ARG A 91 7.97 -5.33 7.62
C ARG A 91 9.47 -5.09 7.79
N GLU A 92 10.13 -5.90 8.61
CA GLU A 92 11.57 -5.84 8.82
C GLU A 92 12.33 -6.14 7.54
N ALA A 93 11.98 -7.24 6.85
CA ALA A 93 12.59 -7.61 5.58
C ALA A 93 12.36 -6.57 4.47
N GLU A 94 11.17 -5.98 4.39
CA GLU A 94 10.86 -4.89 3.45
C GLU A 94 11.69 -3.63 3.75
N SER A 95 11.87 -3.29 5.04
CA SER A 95 12.69 -2.17 5.48
C SER A 95 14.18 -2.40 5.15
N GLU A 96 14.72 -3.56 5.47
CA GLU A 96 16.11 -3.92 5.15
C GLU A 96 16.35 -3.91 3.63
N HIS A 97 15.42 -4.49 2.87
CA HIS A 97 15.50 -4.50 1.42
C HIS A 97 15.49 -3.09 0.83
N SER A 98 14.66 -2.19 1.36
CA SER A 98 14.62 -0.78 0.96
C SER A 98 15.94 -0.08 1.24
N THR A 99 16.51 -0.28 2.44
CA THR A 99 17.80 0.29 2.85
C THR A 99 18.95 -0.19 1.95
N LEU A 100 19.03 -1.50 1.71
CA LEU A 100 20.07 -2.07 0.84
C LEU A 100 19.97 -1.56 -0.60
N ARG A 101 18.75 -1.38 -1.12
CA ARG A 101 18.53 -0.78 -2.44
C ARG A 101 18.97 0.67 -2.51
N GLU A 102 18.66 1.45 -1.47
CA GLU A 102 19.09 2.85 -1.37
C GLU A 102 20.61 2.96 -1.32
N GLU A 103 21.28 2.18 -0.47
CA GLU A 103 22.73 2.14 -0.39
C GLU A 103 23.39 1.69 -1.70
N SER A 104 22.84 0.67 -2.35
CA SER A 104 23.35 0.17 -3.63
C SER A 104 23.23 1.22 -4.73
N LEU A 105 22.08 1.92 -4.79
CA LEU A 105 21.85 3.00 -5.73
C LEU A 105 22.79 4.17 -5.45
N MET A 106 22.95 4.60 -4.19
CA MET A 106 23.86 5.67 -3.80
C MET A 106 25.29 5.38 -4.25
N ARG A 107 25.82 4.21 -3.94
CA ARG A 107 27.18 3.81 -4.37
C ARG A 107 27.34 3.88 -5.90
N SER A 108 26.32 3.42 -6.65
CA SER A 108 26.32 3.49 -8.10
C SER A 108 26.32 4.92 -8.63
N LEU A 109 25.57 5.83 -8.01
CA LEU A 109 25.49 7.24 -8.37
C LEU A 109 26.78 7.98 -8.00
N GLU A 110 27.35 7.72 -6.84
CA GLU A 110 28.62 8.30 -6.39
C GLU A 110 29.81 7.87 -7.27
N ALA A 111 29.84 6.60 -7.67
CA ALA A 111 30.84 6.10 -8.60
C ALA A 111 30.75 6.81 -9.98
N GLU A 112 29.53 6.98 -10.50
CA GLU A 112 29.29 7.68 -11.76
C GLU A 112 29.64 9.18 -11.66
N LEU A 113 29.41 9.79 -10.49
CA LEU A 113 29.72 11.20 -10.24
C LEU A 113 31.22 11.50 -10.34
N SER A 114 32.08 10.50 -10.06
CA SER A 114 33.54 10.69 -10.15
C SER A 114 33.97 11.11 -11.54
N ASP A 115 33.41 10.51 -12.59
CA ASP A 115 33.74 10.73 -14.00
C ASP A 115 32.68 11.55 -14.75
N ALA A 116 31.69 12.10 -14.04
CA ALA A 116 30.57 12.82 -14.62
C ALA A 116 31.03 14.15 -15.26
N PRO A 117 30.47 14.51 -16.41
CA PRO A 117 30.76 15.78 -17.07
C PRO A 117 30.30 16.98 -16.25
N VAL A 118 30.96 18.12 -16.43
CA VAL A 118 30.65 19.37 -15.74
C VAL A 118 29.79 20.27 -16.63
N VAL A 119 28.65 20.72 -16.13
CA VAL A 119 27.71 21.62 -16.79
C VAL A 119 27.17 22.61 -15.76
N CYS A 120 27.04 23.88 -16.13
CA CYS A 120 26.59 24.95 -15.22
C CYS A 120 27.39 25.04 -13.91
N GLY A 121 28.68 24.68 -13.95
CA GLY A 121 29.55 24.66 -12.74
C GLY A 121 29.38 23.46 -11.84
N GLY A 122 28.59 22.43 -12.21
CA GLY A 122 28.38 21.20 -11.43
C GLY A 122 28.55 19.95 -12.28
N LYS A 123 28.94 18.84 -11.63
CA LYS A 123 28.95 17.50 -12.24
C LYS A 123 27.51 16.98 -12.37
N ILE A 124 27.14 16.53 -13.55
CA ILE A 124 25.77 16.11 -13.86
C ILE A 124 25.66 14.58 -13.95
N ILE A 125 24.69 14.01 -13.24
CA ILE A 125 24.18 12.67 -13.46
C ILE A 125 22.76 12.76 -14.01
N ALA A 126 22.51 12.13 -15.15
CA ALA A 126 21.20 12.15 -15.79
C ALA A 126 20.84 10.77 -16.34
N ARG A 127 20.10 9.97 -15.55
CA ARG A 127 19.69 8.61 -15.94
C ARG A 127 18.40 8.14 -15.30
N PHE A 128 17.86 7.07 -15.85
CA PHE A 128 16.85 6.27 -15.16
C PHE A 128 17.50 5.35 -14.12
N VAL A 129 16.86 5.22 -12.99
CA VAL A 129 17.29 4.36 -11.89
C VAL A 129 16.28 3.22 -11.67
N ASN A 130 16.77 2.05 -11.34
CA ASN A 130 15.95 0.89 -11.00
C ASN A 130 15.62 0.91 -9.50
N ALA A 131 14.76 1.82 -9.09
CA ALA A 131 14.32 1.99 -7.72
C ALA A 131 12.86 2.48 -7.72
N ASP A 132 12.23 2.52 -6.55
CA ASP A 132 10.99 3.26 -6.42
C ASP A 132 11.22 4.79 -6.32
N ALA A 133 10.13 5.54 -6.45
CA ALA A 133 10.23 7.00 -6.43
C ALA A 133 10.67 7.56 -5.06
N GLN A 134 10.49 6.82 -3.98
CA GLN A 134 10.92 7.24 -2.65
C GLN A 134 12.43 7.12 -2.50
N ILE A 135 13.02 5.98 -2.87
CA ILE A 135 14.46 5.76 -2.89
C ILE A 135 15.14 6.76 -3.82
N MET A 136 14.60 6.97 -5.04
CA MET A 136 15.14 7.97 -5.96
C MET A 136 15.21 9.37 -5.33
N ARG A 137 14.14 9.80 -4.65
CA ARG A 137 14.11 11.11 -3.96
C ARG A 137 15.12 11.19 -2.82
N ALA A 138 15.25 10.12 -2.02
CA ALA A 138 16.23 10.05 -0.94
C ALA A 138 17.66 10.17 -1.48
N CYS A 139 18.00 9.39 -2.52
CA CYS A 139 19.31 9.44 -3.18
C CYS A 139 19.60 10.83 -3.81
N ALA A 140 18.65 11.42 -4.52
CA ALA A 140 18.82 12.75 -5.09
C ALA A 140 19.09 13.79 -3.99
N SER A 141 18.32 13.75 -2.90
CA SER A 141 18.50 14.66 -1.76
C SER A 141 19.81 14.44 -1.00
N ALA A 142 20.33 13.21 -0.98
CA ALA A 142 21.63 12.91 -0.39
C ALA A 142 22.79 13.40 -1.28
N LEU A 143 22.70 13.15 -2.59
CA LEU A 143 23.74 13.57 -3.55
C LEU A 143 23.99 15.08 -3.55
N ILE A 144 22.94 15.89 -3.54
CA ILE A 144 23.06 17.35 -3.59
C ILE A 144 23.57 18.00 -2.30
N LYS A 145 23.80 17.23 -1.23
CA LYS A 145 24.55 17.69 -0.06
C LYS A 145 26.04 17.89 -0.37
N ASN A 146 26.55 17.18 -1.37
CA ASN A 146 27.89 17.39 -1.88
C ASN A 146 27.90 18.62 -2.81
N SER A 147 28.97 19.41 -2.77
CA SER A 147 29.14 20.58 -3.61
C SER A 147 29.32 20.21 -5.09
N GLY A 148 28.84 21.07 -6.00
CA GLY A 148 29.01 20.91 -7.43
C GLY A 148 28.28 19.72 -8.03
N VAL A 149 27.07 19.38 -7.58
CA VAL A 149 26.29 18.24 -8.07
C VAL A 149 24.97 18.66 -8.70
N ILE A 150 24.67 18.07 -9.86
CA ILE A 150 23.36 18.13 -10.53
C ILE A 150 22.87 16.69 -10.72
N ALA A 151 21.70 16.37 -10.22
CA ALA A 151 21.05 15.07 -10.34
C ALA A 151 19.74 15.18 -11.13
N LEU A 152 19.67 14.59 -12.32
CA LEU A 152 18.47 14.46 -13.13
C LEU A 152 18.09 12.97 -13.15
N LEU A 153 17.30 12.52 -12.18
CA LEU A 153 16.95 11.12 -12.01
C LEU A 153 15.52 10.84 -12.46
N GLY A 154 15.30 9.67 -13.05
CA GLY A 154 13.99 9.20 -13.45
C GLY A 154 13.75 7.73 -13.02
N VAL A 155 12.51 7.41 -12.67
CA VAL A 155 12.03 6.04 -12.46
C VAL A 155 10.93 5.73 -13.47
N LEU A 156 11.06 4.61 -14.16
CA LEU A 156 10.10 4.17 -15.16
C LEU A 156 8.86 3.54 -14.53
N ASN A 157 7.69 3.96 -14.98
CA ASN A 157 6.39 3.41 -14.61
C ASN A 157 5.62 3.07 -15.92
N GLY A 158 5.95 1.95 -16.54
CA GLY A 158 5.43 1.58 -17.85
C GLY A 158 5.89 2.57 -18.94
N GLU A 159 4.95 3.20 -19.64
CA GLU A 159 5.22 4.19 -20.68
C GLU A 159 5.55 5.59 -20.15
N ARG A 160 5.35 5.82 -18.87
CA ARG A 160 5.64 7.10 -18.21
C ARG A 160 6.79 6.94 -17.24
N ALA A 161 7.29 8.09 -16.76
CA ALA A 161 8.32 8.13 -15.74
C ALA A 161 8.01 9.21 -14.70
N THR A 162 8.51 8.99 -13.49
CA THR A 162 8.57 10.00 -12.42
C THR A 162 9.99 10.54 -12.37
N TYR A 163 10.13 11.85 -12.24
CA TYR A 163 11.40 12.56 -12.29
C TYR A 163 11.68 13.32 -11.01
N VAL A 164 12.95 13.39 -10.66
CA VAL A 164 13.51 14.32 -9.68
C VAL A 164 14.72 15.01 -10.29
N PHE A 165 14.68 16.33 -10.35
CA PHE A 165 15.78 17.18 -10.73
C PHE A 165 16.23 17.98 -9.51
N ALA A 166 17.48 17.84 -9.15
CA ALA A 166 18.02 18.46 -7.95
C ALA A 166 19.45 18.96 -8.20
N ARG A 167 19.87 20.00 -7.48
CA ARG A 167 21.21 20.52 -7.53
C ARG A 167 21.71 20.95 -6.17
N SER A 168 23.02 20.93 -5.98
CA SER A 168 23.67 21.50 -4.78
C SER A 168 23.55 23.03 -4.74
N ALA A 169 23.72 23.61 -3.57
CA ALA A 169 23.48 25.05 -3.33
C ALA A 169 24.43 25.97 -4.12
N ASP A 170 25.62 25.50 -4.42
CA ASP A 170 26.71 26.21 -5.11
C ASP A 170 26.62 26.20 -6.65
N VAL A 171 25.66 25.44 -7.19
CA VAL A 171 25.42 25.40 -8.66
C VAL A 171 24.33 26.39 -9.04
N ASP A 172 24.53 27.21 -10.03
CA ASP A 172 23.55 28.18 -10.53
C ASP A 172 22.75 27.62 -11.73
N CYS A 173 21.76 26.80 -11.44
CA CYS A 173 20.83 26.24 -12.43
C CYS A 173 19.46 26.03 -11.84
N ASP A 174 18.40 26.58 -12.43
CA ASP A 174 17.02 26.42 -11.95
C ASP A 174 16.42 25.08 -12.40
N MET A 175 16.36 24.12 -11.48
CA MET A 175 15.81 22.78 -11.71
C MET A 175 14.28 22.82 -11.93
N GLY A 176 13.59 23.77 -11.32
CA GLY A 176 12.16 23.97 -11.53
C GLY A 176 11.84 24.48 -12.93
N ALA A 177 12.62 25.44 -13.43
CA ALA A 177 12.52 25.93 -14.80
C ALA A 177 12.89 24.86 -15.82
N LEU A 178 14.00 24.12 -15.59
CA LEU A 178 14.45 23.03 -16.44
C LEU A 178 13.39 21.94 -16.60
N LEU A 179 12.81 21.49 -15.47
CA LEU A 179 11.78 20.46 -15.49
C LEU A 179 10.50 20.94 -16.21
N ARG A 180 10.08 22.18 -15.98
CA ARG A 180 8.92 22.76 -16.68
C ARG A 180 9.17 22.86 -18.17
N ALA A 181 10.34 23.32 -18.59
CA ALA A 181 10.70 23.43 -20.01
C ALA A 181 10.70 22.05 -20.70
N ALA A 182 11.26 21.03 -20.06
CA ALA A 182 11.24 19.67 -20.58
C ALA A 182 9.81 19.07 -20.61
N ALA A 183 8.96 19.43 -19.64
CA ALA A 183 7.59 18.93 -19.56
C ALA A 183 6.66 19.54 -20.60
N VAL A 184 6.74 20.82 -20.86
CA VAL A 184 5.83 21.57 -21.76
C VAL A 184 5.86 21.00 -23.19
N SER A 185 7.03 20.67 -23.71
CA SER A 185 7.21 20.16 -25.07
C SER A 185 6.69 18.73 -25.28
N LEU A 186 6.52 17.96 -24.21
CA LEU A 186 6.26 16.52 -24.26
C LEU A 186 4.98 16.09 -23.52
N GLY A 187 4.14 17.04 -23.06
CA GLY A 187 2.89 16.74 -22.36
C GLY A 187 3.10 16.14 -20.96
N GLY A 188 4.23 16.44 -20.34
CA GLY A 188 4.52 16.13 -18.94
C GLY A 188 3.94 17.16 -17.99
N LYS A 189 4.05 16.89 -16.68
CA LYS A 189 3.69 17.81 -15.60
C LYS A 189 4.76 17.78 -14.52
N GLY A 190 5.07 18.92 -13.95
CA GLY A 190 6.01 19.01 -12.85
C GLY A 190 6.40 20.44 -12.54
N GLY A 191 7.15 20.60 -11.47
CA GLY A 191 7.66 21.86 -11.00
C GLY A 191 8.34 21.70 -9.66
N GLY A 192 8.82 22.80 -9.12
CA GLY A 192 9.53 22.82 -7.84
C GLY A 192 10.23 24.14 -7.65
N LYS A 193 11.13 24.13 -6.69
CA LYS A 193 12.05 25.25 -6.40
C LYS A 193 13.25 25.23 -7.35
N PRO A 194 14.09 26.28 -7.36
CA PRO A 194 15.30 26.30 -8.17
C PRO A 194 16.33 25.22 -7.83
N ASP A 195 16.35 24.74 -6.61
CA ASP A 195 17.25 23.70 -6.12
C ASP A 195 16.71 22.27 -6.26
N TYR A 196 15.37 22.12 -6.26
CA TYR A 196 14.71 20.82 -6.26
C TYR A 196 13.34 20.86 -6.96
N ALA A 197 13.16 20.00 -7.96
CA ALA A 197 11.92 19.88 -8.70
C ALA A 197 11.53 18.41 -8.90
N GLN A 198 10.24 18.14 -8.99
CA GLN A 198 9.74 16.80 -9.27
C GLN A 198 8.56 16.84 -10.25
N GLY A 199 8.39 15.76 -11.00
CA GLY A 199 7.34 15.69 -12.00
C GLY A 199 7.18 14.31 -12.60
N GLY A 200 6.30 14.23 -13.60
CA GLY A 200 6.06 13.01 -14.34
C GLY A 200 5.68 13.27 -15.78
N GLY A 201 6.04 12.35 -16.66
CA GLY A 201 5.77 12.47 -18.07
C GLY A 201 6.35 11.33 -18.90
N PRO A 202 6.41 11.49 -20.24
CA PRO A 202 7.03 10.51 -21.13
C PRO A 202 8.52 10.31 -20.83
N LYS A 203 9.07 9.16 -21.18
CA LYS A 203 10.51 8.84 -21.02
C LYS A 203 11.44 9.87 -21.64
N ALA A 204 11.05 10.44 -22.79
CA ALA A 204 11.83 11.44 -23.52
C ALA A 204 12.09 12.74 -22.74
N MET A 205 11.39 13.00 -21.62
CA MET A 205 11.62 14.21 -20.82
C MET A 205 13.03 14.28 -20.23
N LEU A 206 13.64 13.16 -19.91
CA LEU A 206 15.00 13.14 -19.37
C LEU A 206 16.02 13.57 -20.43
N ASP A 207 15.86 13.06 -21.66
CA ASP A 207 16.76 13.41 -22.74
C ASP A 207 16.56 14.87 -23.16
N ARG A 208 15.32 15.35 -23.19
CA ARG A 208 15.05 16.78 -23.42
C ARG A 208 15.64 17.68 -22.33
N ALA A 209 15.60 17.26 -21.09
CA ALA A 209 16.22 17.99 -19.98
C ALA A 209 17.75 18.04 -20.12
N LYS A 210 18.37 16.93 -20.58
CA LYS A 210 19.81 16.91 -20.92
C LYS A 210 20.15 17.92 -22.00
N GLU A 211 19.44 17.91 -23.13
CA GLU A 211 19.64 18.88 -24.19
C GLU A 211 19.60 20.33 -23.68
N LEU A 212 18.53 20.69 -22.98
CA LEU A 212 18.29 22.03 -22.45
C LEU A 212 19.34 22.50 -21.43
N ILE A 213 19.94 21.61 -20.67
CA ILE A 213 20.99 21.99 -19.71
C ILE A 213 22.37 22.14 -20.39
N TRP A 214 22.59 21.43 -21.50
CA TRP A 214 23.82 21.58 -22.29
C TRP A 214 23.84 22.82 -23.19
N GLU A 215 22.66 23.39 -23.50
CA GLU A 215 22.51 24.63 -24.26
C GLU A 215 22.81 25.91 -23.45
N LYS A 216 22.97 25.77 -22.10
CA LYS A 216 23.26 26.87 -21.17
C LYS A 216 24.76 26.99 -20.87
#